data_362672ffcc95b6ad53ee054d0f5a9712
#
_entry.id   362672ffcc95b6ad53ee054d0f5a9712
#
_cell.length_a   1.000
_cell.length_b   1.000
_cell.length_c   1.000
_cell.angle_alpha   90.00
_cell.angle_beta   90.00
_cell.angle_gamma   90.00
#
_symmetry.space_group_name_H-M   'P 1'
#
loop_
_entity.id
_entity.type
_entity.pdbx_description
1 polymer ?
#
loop_
_entity_poly.entity_id
_entity_poly.type
_entity_poly.pdbx_seq_one_letter_code
_entity_poly.pdbx_strand_id
1 'polypeptide(L)'
;MPEPLETEGGLVYALHHFPDGPLLTCNADAIWLDGTAINRMAEAFDPERMDGLLLLARLDEALGFDGPGDFFMDDAGRLTRRGDAMRAPYAYAGVQITTKAKFEGKSATKRSLARTWFDEWSPKGRLYGLLLEGPWLHVGDPQARLDAEAKLQALRASTQA
;
A
#
# COMPACT_ATOMS: atom_id res chain seq x y z
N MET A 1 -24.62 10.58 -11.00
CA MET A 1 -23.97 9.40 -10.40
C MET A 1 -23.58 9.76 -8.97
N PRO A 2 -23.66 8.84 -8.00
CA PRO A 2 -23.20 9.15 -6.65
C PRO A 2 -21.71 9.51 -6.66
N GLU A 3 -21.30 10.41 -5.78
CA GLU A 3 -19.90 10.85 -5.66
C GLU A 3 -19.02 9.67 -5.19
N PRO A 4 -17.80 9.48 -5.74
CA PRO A 4 -16.87 8.45 -5.27
C PRO A 4 -16.52 8.64 -3.81
N LEU A 5 -16.53 7.54 -3.03
CA LEU A 5 -16.29 7.55 -1.58
C LEU A 5 -14.80 7.58 -1.21
N GLU A 6 -13.90 7.51 -2.19
CA GLU A 6 -12.46 7.27 -2.00
C GLU A 6 -12.18 5.94 -1.28
N THR A 7 -10.90 5.69 -0.93
CA THR A 7 -10.47 4.35 -0.50
C THR A 7 -11.01 3.91 0.85
N GLU A 8 -11.04 4.80 1.87
CA GLU A 8 -11.60 4.45 3.18
C GLU A 8 -13.13 4.36 3.11
N GLY A 9 -13.78 5.35 2.52
CA GLY A 9 -15.24 5.35 2.41
C GLY A 9 -15.76 4.15 1.62
N GLY A 10 -15.06 3.75 0.56
CA GLY A 10 -15.36 2.54 -0.21
C GLY A 10 -15.18 1.27 0.61
N LEU A 11 -14.10 1.16 1.39
CA LEU A 11 -13.87 0.04 2.29
C LEU A 11 -14.97 -0.06 3.36
N VAL A 12 -15.29 1.05 4.03
CA VAL A 12 -16.35 1.10 5.05
C VAL A 12 -17.70 0.69 4.46
N TYR A 13 -18.02 1.15 3.25
CA TYR A 13 -19.24 0.75 2.55
C TYR A 13 -19.30 -0.75 2.29
N ALA A 14 -18.17 -1.37 1.97
CA ALA A 14 -18.07 -2.78 1.63
C ALA A 14 -17.89 -3.70 2.85
N LEU A 15 -17.69 -3.19 4.07
CA LEU A 15 -17.36 -4.00 5.27
C LEU A 15 -18.34 -5.14 5.54
N HIS A 16 -19.64 -4.96 5.24
CA HIS A 16 -20.66 -5.98 5.49
C HIS A 16 -20.49 -7.24 4.60
N HIS A 17 -19.67 -7.17 3.55
CA HIS A 17 -19.38 -8.33 2.69
C HIS A 17 -18.23 -9.20 3.22
N PHE A 18 -17.49 -8.73 4.23
CA PHE A 18 -16.31 -9.42 4.73
C PHE A 18 -16.55 -10.02 6.12
N PRO A 19 -15.99 -11.21 6.39
CA PRO A 19 -15.98 -11.78 7.73
C PRO A 19 -15.16 -10.92 8.69
N ASP A 20 -15.31 -11.17 9.98
CA ASP A 20 -14.46 -10.55 10.99
C ASP A 20 -13.02 -11.07 10.86
N GLY A 21 -12.07 -10.21 11.18
CA GLY A 21 -10.64 -10.54 11.13
C GLY A 21 -9.82 -9.64 10.20
N PRO A 22 -8.68 -10.16 9.73
CA PRO A 22 -7.79 -9.41 8.83
C PRO A 22 -8.44 -9.12 7.48
N LEU A 23 -8.20 -7.91 6.99
CA LEU A 23 -8.61 -7.44 5.67
C LEU A 23 -7.38 -7.04 4.86
N LEU A 24 -7.29 -7.54 3.63
CA LEU A 24 -6.32 -7.07 2.66
C LEU A 24 -7.02 -6.15 1.67
N THR A 25 -6.45 -4.96 1.44
CA THR A 25 -6.85 -4.06 0.35
C THR A 25 -5.73 -3.93 -0.65
N CYS A 26 -6.06 -3.91 -1.92
CA CYS A 26 -5.11 -3.82 -3.01
C CYS A 26 -5.59 -2.79 -4.04
N ASN A 27 -4.70 -1.86 -4.42
CA ASN A 27 -4.93 -0.94 -5.52
C ASN A 27 -4.87 -1.69 -6.85
N ALA A 28 -5.63 -1.23 -7.84
CA ALA A 28 -5.69 -1.84 -9.17
C ALA A 28 -4.67 -1.29 -10.17
N ASP A 29 -3.90 -0.27 -9.78
CA ASP A 29 -2.96 0.49 -10.61
C ASP A 29 -1.48 0.23 -10.25
N ALA A 30 -1.19 -0.91 -9.66
CA ALA A 30 0.16 -1.31 -9.27
C ALA A 30 0.46 -2.75 -9.70
N ILE A 31 1.68 -2.97 -10.18
CA ILE A 31 2.22 -4.29 -10.51
C ILE A 31 3.51 -4.49 -9.72
N TRP A 32 3.65 -5.62 -9.07
CA TRP A 32 4.89 -6.04 -8.42
C TRP A 32 5.25 -7.47 -8.83
N LEU A 33 6.55 -7.78 -8.84
CA LEU A 33 7.06 -9.07 -9.29
C LEU A 33 7.50 -9.98 -8.14
N ASP A 34 7.27 -9.55 -6.91
CA ASP A 34 7.48 -10.35 -5.70
C ASP A 34 6.26 -11.26 -5.46
N GLY A 35 6.35 -12.50 -5.93
CA GLY A 35 5.28 -13.48 -5.77
C GLY A 35 5.02 -13.92 -4.31
N THR A 36 5.90 -13.55 -3.38
CA THR A 36 5.81 -13.90 -1.95
C THR A 36 5.29 -12.75 -1.08
N ALA A 37 5.17 -11.53 -1.62
CA ALA A 37 4.87 -10.32 -0.87
C ALA A 37 3.61 -10.46 0.01
N ILE A 38 2.50 -10.97 -0.53
CA ILE A 38 1.25 -11.12 0.22
C ILE A 38 1.38 -12.13 1.36
N ASN A 39 2.07 -13.25 1.13
CA ASN A 39 2.30 -14.25 2.18
C ASN A 39 3.19 -13.68 3.29
N ARG A 40 4.27 -12.98 2.94
CA ARG A 40 5.14 -12.30 3.92
C ARG A 40 4.38 -11.24 4.72
N MET A 41 3.48 -10.48 4.09
CA MET A 41 2.61 -9.54 4.79
C MET A 41 1.68 -10.25 5.77
N ALA A 42 1.06 -11.36 5.34
CA ALA A 42 0.14 -12.13 6.20
C ALA A 42 0.85 -12.74 7.41
N GLU A 43 2.07 -13.23 7.23
CA GLU A 43 2.92 -13.77 8.31
C GLU A 43 3.43 -12.69 9.26
N ALA A 44 3.75 -11.50 8.75
CA ALA A 44 4.28 -10.39 9.53
C ALA A 44 3.21 -9.59 10.28
N PHE A 45 1.94 -9.67 9.86
CA PHE A 45 0.86 -8.87 10.44
C PHE A 45 0.48 -9.38 11.82
N ASP A 46 0.67 -8.53 12.82
CA ASP A 46 0.31 -8.78 14.22
C ASP A 46 -0.72 -7.73 14.69
N PRO A 47 -2.02 -8.08 14.79
CA PRO A 47 -3.08 -7.14 15.16
C PRO A 47 -2.94 -6.60 16.60
N GLU A 48 -2.18 -7.27 17.48
CA GLU A 48 -1.90 -6.77 18.84
C GLU A 48 -0.93 -5.57 18.80
N ARG A 49 -0.08 -5.50 17.78
CA ARG A 49 0.93 -4.45 17.61
C ARG A 49 0.59 -3.45 16.52
N MET A 50 -0.13 -3.89 15.48
CA MET A 50 -0.35 -3.15 14.24
C MET A 50 -1.84 -2.84 14.04
N ASP A 51 -2.14 -1.60 13.69
CA ASP A 51 -3.45 -1.22 13.16
C ASP A 51 -3.45 -1.34 11.63
N GLY A 52 -2.29 -1.17 11.00
CA GLY A 52 -2.04 -1.39 9.59
C GLY A 52 -0.62 -1.79 9.28
N LEU A 53 -0.47 -2.70 8.30
CA LEU A 53 0.79 -3.07 7.68
C LEU A 53 0.71 -2.72 6.19
N LEU A 54 1.59 -1.84 5.71
CA LEU A 54 1.65 -1.39 4.32
C LEU A 54 2.78 -2.10 3.58
N LEU A 55 2.51 -2.51 2.34
CA LEU A 55 3.58 -2.90 1.41
C LEU A 55 4.24 -1.64 0.87
N LEU A 56 5.56 -1.58 0.93
CA LEU A 56 6.35 -0.41 0.53
C LEU A 56 7.30 -0.76 -0.61
N ALA A 57 7.37 0.11 -1.59
CA ALA A 57 8.39 0.09 -2.63
C ALA A 57 9.54 1.05 -2.29
N ARG A 58 10.77 0.65 -2.61
CA ARG A 58 11.92 1.54 -2.60
C ARG A 58 11.83 2.50 -3.79
N LEU A 59 12.07 3.79 -3.57
CA LEU A 59 11.97 4.78 -4.65
C LEU A 59 13.01 4.60 -5.75
N ASP A 60 14.17 4.06 -5.43
CA ASP A 60 15.24 3.79 -6.39
C ASP A 60 14.98 2.56 -7.26
N GLU A 61 14.02 1.72 -6.89
CA GLU A 61 13.58 0.53 -7.63
C GLU A 61 12.20 0.69 -8.27
N ALA A 62 11.52 1.82 -8.02
CA ALA A 62 10.19 2.12 -8.53
C ALA A 62 10.21 2.55 -10.00
N LEU A 63 9.27 2.07 -10.80
CA LEU A 63 9.06 2.48 -12.18
C LEU A 63 7.68 3.11 -12.37
N GLY A 64 7.62 4.22 -13.11
CA GLY A 64 6.37 4.95 -13.34
C GLY A 64 5.87 5.73 -12.12
N PHE A 65 6.74 5.99 -11.14
CA PHE A 65 6.43 6.78 -9.96
C PHE A 65 7.47 7.89 -9.76
N ASP A 66 7.07 9.11 -10.03
CA ASP A 66 7.93 10.32 -9.93
C ASP A 66 7.72 11.08 -8.61
N GLY A 67 6.95 10.52 -7.68
CA GLY A 67 6.64 11.15 -6.40
C GLY A 67 7.84 11.21 -5.45
N PRO A 68 7.78 12.08 -4.44
CA PRO A 68 8.87 12.28 -3.48
C PRO A 68 8.95 11.16 -2.41
N GLY A 69 8.12 10.12 -2.51
CA GLY A 69 7.94 9.10 -1.47
C GLY A 69 6.97 9.53 -0.37
N ASP A 70 6.55 8.56 0.41
CA ASP A 70 5.49 8.74 1.39
C ASP A 70 5.98 8.59 2.83
N PHE A 71 6.95 7.67 3.05
CA PHE A 71 7.30 7.19 4.38
C PHE A 71 8.80 7.10 4.63
N PHE A 72 9.15 7.36 5.91
CA PHE A 72 10.33 6.80 6.57
C PHE A 72 9.91 5.56 7.36
N MET A 73 10.85 4.66 7.63
CA MET A 73 10.65 3.45 8.42
C MET A 73 11.80 3.29 9.40
N ASP A 74 11.48 3.02 10.67
CA ASP A 74 12.48 2.72 11.70
C ASP A 74 12.92 1.24 11.68
N ASP A 75 13.91 0.89 12.49
CA ASP A 75 14.43 -0.47 12.59
C ASP A 75 13.40 -1.50 13.10
N ALA A 76 12.33 -1.04 13.75
CA ALA A 76 11.22 -1.86 14.19
C ALA A 76 10.12 -2.02 13.11
N GLY A 77 10.27 -1.38 11.96
CA GLY A 77 9.32 -1.38 10.86
C GLY A 77 8.18 -0.36 11.01
N ARG A 78 8.24 0.56 12.00
CA ARG A 78 7.20 1.57 12.16
C ARG A 78 7.37 2.69 11.15
N LEU A 79 6.24 3.17 10.64
CA LEU A 79 6.20 4.18 9.60
C LEU A 79 5.95 5.57 10.16
N THR A 80 6.72 6.52 9.64
CA THR A 80 6.53 7.95 9.83
C THR A 80 6.29 8.59 8.46
N ARG A 81 5.31 9.49 8.39
CA ARG A 81 5.02 10.24 7.18
C ARG A 81 6.21 11.10 6.77
N ARG A 82 6.45 11.26 5.46
CA ARG A 82 7.46 12.16 4.90
C ARG A 82 7.36 13.60 5.46
N GLY A 83 6.13 14.09 5.72
CA GLY A 83 5.92 15.46 6.21
C GLY A 83 6.51 16.50 5.25
N ASP A 84 7.24 17.45 5.81
CA ASP A 84 7.88 18.56 5.05
C ASP A 84 9.25 18.18 4.46
N ALA A 85 9.72 16.94 4.65
CA ALA A 85 10.95 16.47 4.02
C ALA A 85 10.81 16.46 2.49
N MET A 86 11.88 16.85 1.78
CA MET A 86 11.87 16.90 0.31
C MET A 86 11.63 15.53 -0.30
N ARG A 87 12.17 14.46 0.29
CA ARG A 87 11.99 13.07 -0.13
C ARG A 87 11.96 12.13 1.07
N ALA A 88 11.25 11.02 0.90
CA ALA A 88 11.32 9.86 1.77
C ALA A 88 11.72 8.63 0.93
N PRO A 89 12.38 7.62 1.51
CA PRO A 89 12.93 6.50 0.74
C PRO A 89 11.88 5.52 0.23
N TYR A 90 10.67 5.55 0.78
CA TYR A 90 9.64 4.54 0.50
C TYR A 90 8.33 5.15 0.01
N ALA A 91 7.70 4.48 -0.96
CA ALA A 91 6.35 4.77 -1.43
C ALA A 91 5.40 3.60 -1.06
N TYR A 92 4.12 3.92 -0.88
CA TYR A 92 3.08 2.90 -0.71
C TYR A 92 2.88 2.12 -2.00
N ALA A 93 3.11 0.82 -1.96
CA ALA A 93 3.06 -0.03 -3.14
C ALA A 93 1.65 -0.53 -3.51
N GLY A 94 0.61 0.01 -2.88
CA GLY A 94 -0.77 -0.27 -3.24
C GLY A 94 -1.42 -1.42 -2.44
N VAL A 95 -0.75 -2.01 -1.44
CA VAL A 95 -1.30 -3.12 -0.65
C VAL A 95 -1.20 -2.82 0.83
N GLN A 96 -2.28 -3.07 1.58
CA GLN A 96 -2.26 -3.05 3.04
C GLN A 96 -3.00 -4.24 3.64
N ILE A 97 -2.58 -4.63 4.85
CA ILE A 97 -3.35 -5.50 5.75
C ILE A 97 -3.75 -4.69 6.99
N THR A 98 -4.99 -4.85 7.40
CA THR A 98 -5.58 -4.27 8.62
C THR A 98 -6.61 -5.24 9.19
N THR A 99 -7.42 -4.84 10.15
CA THR A 99 -8.57 -5.62 10.63
C THR A 99 -9.88 -4.90 10.38
N LYS A 100 -10.95 -5.65 10.12
CA LYS A 100 -12.31 -5.12 9.97
C LYS A 100 -12.71 -4.22 11.15
N ALA A 101 -12.38 -4.63 12.37
CA ALA A 101 -12.66 -3.91 13.60
C ALA A 101 -12.15 -2.45 13.62
N LYS A 102 -11.11 -2.11 12.86
CA LYS A 102 -10.60 -0.73 12.77
C LYS A 102 -11.52 0.24 12.03
N PHE A 103 -12.49 -0.29 11.31
CA PHE A 103 -13.45 0.48 10.53
C PHE A 103 -14.89 0.35 11.01
N GLU A 104 -15.16 -0.54 11.97
CA GLU A 104 -16.49 -0.67 12.57
C GLU A 104 -16.94 0.63 13.24
N GLY A 105 -18.20 1.00 13.02
CA GLY A 105 -18.77 2.25 13.51
C GLY A 105 -18.35 3.51 12.72
N LYS A 106 -17.43 3.42 11.76
CA LYS A 106 -17.14 4.52 10.85
C LYS A 106 -18.25 4.66 9.80
N SER A 107 -18.52 5.90 9.40
CA SER A 107 -19.48 6.18 8.33
C SER A 107 -18.83 6.09 6.95
N ALA A 108 -19.54 5.53 5.97
CA ALA A 108 -19.11 5.45 4.58
C ALA A 108 -19.17 6.84 3.91
N THR A 109 -18.29 7.74 4.30
CA THR A 109 -18.14 9.09 3.75
C THR A 109 -16.92 9.19 2.85
N LYS A 110 -16.83 10.21 2.02
CA LYS A 110 -15.67 10.45 1.16
C LYS A 110 -14.42 10.71 1.99
N ARG A 111 -13.57 9.69 2.09
CA ARG A 111 -12.34 9.72 2.87
C ARG A 111 -11.30 8.76 2.30
N SER A 112 -10.05 9.21 2.23
CA SER A 112 -8.91 8.37 1.86
C SER A 112 -8.37 7.58 3.05
N LEU A 113 -7.96 6.33 2.85
CA LEU A 113 -7.24 5.51 3.83
C LEU A 113 -5.96 6.20 4.36
N ALA A 114 -5.30 7.00 3.54
CA ALA A 114 -4.12 7.76 3.96
C ALA A 114 -4.40 8.68 5.17
N ARG A 115 -5.62 9.19 5.32
CA ARG A 115 -5.99 9.96 6.51
C ARG A 115 -5.97 9.12 7.79
N THR A 116 -6.51 7.91 7.72
CA THR A 116 -6.45 6.98 8.86
C THR A 116 -5.01 6.61 9.20
N TRP A 117 -4.16 6.37 8.19
CA TRP A 117 -2.73 6.11 8.44
C TRP A 117 -2.04 7.26 9.18
N PHE A 118 -2.24 8.49 8.71
CA PHE A 118 -1.50 9.64 9.20
C PHE A 118 -2.11 10.30 10.42
N ASP A 119 -3.43 10.29 10.54
CA ASP A 119 -4.14 10.99 11.63
C ASP A 119 -4.36 10.06 12.84
N GLU A 120 -4.46 8.74 12.62
CA GLU A 120 -4.86 7.79 13.66
C GLU A 120 -3.76 6.78 14.02
N TRP A 121 -3.13 6.09 13.04
CA TRP A 121 -2.27 4.93 13.29
C TRP A 121 -0.80 5.29 13.48
N SER A 122 -0.23 6.13 12.61
CA SER A 122 1.16 6.55 12.69
C SER A 122 1.48 7.32 13.98
N PRO A 123 0.63 8.28 14.45
CA PRO A 123 0.89 8.96 15.73
C PRO A 123 0.89 8.05 16.95
N LYS A 124 0.21 6.89 16.85
CA LYS A 124 0.19 5.86 17.92
C LYS A 124 1.33 4.85 17.79
N GLY A 125 2.19 4.96 16.77
CA GLY A 125 3.23 3.98 16.47
C GLY A 125 2.67 2.61 16.04
N ARG A 126 1.45 2.57 15.46
CA ARG A 126 0.75 1.34 15.09
C ARG A 126 0.61 1.14 13.57
N LEU A 127 1.26 2.00 12.78
CA LEU A 127 1.41 1.84 11.33
C LEU A 127 2.79 1.27 11.02
N TYR A 128 2.82 0.14 10.31
CA TYR A 128 4.04 -0.58 9.98
C TYR A 128 4.19 -0.76 8.47
N GLY A 129 5.42 -1.02 8.05
CA GLY A 129 5.76 -1.28 6.66
C GLY A 129 6.51 -2.60 6.48
N LEU A 130 6.29 -3.23 5.33
CA LEU A 130 7.07 -4.35 4.84
C LEU A 130 7.58 -4.00 3.45
N LEU A 131 8.87 -4.20 3.21
CA LEU A 131 9.48 -3.89 1.92
C LEU A 131 9.15 -4.96 0.89
N LEU A 132 8.79 -4.49 -0.28
CA LEU A 132 8.70 -5.30 -1.48
C LEU A 132 10.11 -5.78 -1.86
N GLU A 133 10.22 -7.03 -2.28
CA GLU A 133 11.44 -7.60 -2.83
C GLU A 133 11.35 -7.61 -4.36
N GLY A 134 12.01 -6.65 -4.99
CA GLY A 134 12.02 -6.51 -6.44
C GLY A 134 11.21 -5.34 -6.99
N PRO A 135 11.09 -5.25 -8.31
CA PRO A 135 10.53 -4.09 -8.99
C PRO A 135 9.05 -3.87 -8.68
N TRP A 136 8.71 -2.61 -8.48
CA TRP A 136 7.35 -2.09 -8.42
C TRP A 136 7.10 -1.17 -9.61
N LEU A 137 5.98 -1.41 -10.32
CA LEU A 137 5.56 -0.63 -11.45
C LEU A 137 4.21 0.02 -11.12
N HIS A 138 4.20 1.34 -11.05
CA HIS A 138 2.98 2.11 -10.91
C HIS A 138 2.41 2.37 -12.30
N VAL A 139 1.15 1.97 -12.53
CA VAL A 139 0.50 2.04 -13.85
C VAL A 139 -0.72 2.97 -13.83
N GLY A 140 -0.56 4.09 -13.14
CA GLY A 140 -1.63 5.07 -12.90
C GLY A 140 -1.98 5.95 -14.11
N ASP A 141 -1.19 5.89 -15.19
CA ASP A 141 -1.45 6.63 -16.43
C ASP A 141 -1.12 5.77 -17.67
N PRO A 142 -1.58 6.17 -18.88
CA PRO A 142 -1.37 5.40 -20.11
C PRO A 142 0.10 5.19 -20.49
N GLN A 143 0.99 6.16 -20.22
CA GLN A 143 2.41 6.01 -20.54
C GLN A 143 3.08 5.03 -19.57
N ALA A 144 2.83 5.15 -18.27
CA ALA A 144 3.33 4.23 -17.26
C ALA A 144 2.91 2.78 -17.53
N ARG A 145 1.71 2.56 -18.10
CA ARG A 145 1.27 1.23 -18.55
C ARG A 145 2.14 0.68 -19.67
N LEU A 146 2.44 1.50 -20.70
CA LEU A 146 3.28 1.07 -21.83
C LEU A 146 4.71 0.76 -21.37
N ASP A 147 5.26 1.57 -20.49
CA ASP A 147 6.60 1.37 -19.91
C ASP A 147 6.65 0.09 -19.06
N ALA A 148 5.60 -0.18 -18.30
CA ALA A 148 5.46 -1.42 -17.53
C ALA A 148 5.37 -2.66 -18.44
N GLU A 149 4.57 -2.61 -19.52
CA GLU A 149 4.47 -3.68 -20.52
C GLU A 149 5.84 -3.99 -21.15
N ALA A 150 6.58 -2.96 -21.56
CA ALA A 150 7.92 -3.12 -22.14
C ALA A 150 8.91 -3.75 -21.15
N LYS A 151 8.87 -3.31 -19.88
CA LYS A 151 9.71 -3.87 -18.81
C LYS A 151 9.39 -5.35 -18.54
N LEU A 152 8.11 -5.70 -18.47
CA LEU A 152 7.68 -7.09 -18.25
C LEU A 152 8.09 -8.00 -19.42
N GLN A 153 8.01 -7.54 -20.67
CA GLN A 153 8.49 -8.27 -21.83
C GLN A 153 10.01 -8.52 -21.77
N ALA A 154 10.79 -7.51 -21.42
CA ALA A 154 12.24 -7.63 -21.26
C ALA A 154 12.62 -8.63 -20.18
N LEU A 155 11.93 -8.61 -19.02
CA LEU A 155 12.15 -9.56 -17.94
C LEU A 155 11.82 -11.01 -18.32
N ARG A 156 10.72 -11.23 -19.05
CA ARG A 156 10.35 -12.56 -19.57
C ARG A 156 11.39 -13.09 -20.55
N ALA A 157 11.92 -12.26 -21.43
CA ALA A 157 12.95 -12.66 -22.38
C ALA A 157 14.26 -13.07 -21.67
N SER A 158 14.65 -12.37 -20.60
CA SER A 158 15.87 -12.71 -19.82
C SER A 158 15.74 -13.98 -18.97
N THR A 159 14.50 -14.41 -18.64
CA THR A 159 14.27 -15.64 -17.86
C THR A 159 14.24 -16.90 -18.74
N GLN A 160 14.11 -16.74 -20.08
CA GLN A 160 14.07 -17.85 -21.05
C GLN A 160 15.41 -18.10 -21.75
N ALA A 161 16.41 -17.29 -21.49
CA ALA A 161 17.79 -17.41 -22.02
C ALA A 161 18.73 -18.05 -21.00
#